data_f18cc941273008b0dbc95b4eac919870
#
_entry.id   f18cc941273008b0dbc95b4eac919870
#
_cell.length_a   1.000
_cell.length_b   1.000
_cell.length_c   1.000
_cell.angle_alpha   90.00
_cell.angle_beta   90.00
_cell.angle_gamma   90.00
#
_symmetry.space_group_name_H-M   'P 1'
#
loop_
_entity.id
_entity.type
_entity.pdbx_description
1 polymer ?
#
loop_
_entity_poly.entity_id
_entity_poly.type
_entity_poly.pdbx_seq_one_letter_code
_entity_poly.pdbx_strand_id
1 'polypeptide(L)'
;KKILDNNLDAGLAATPLENEFIKESPLYYEPFVGLTPHEHRLYKKNQIEIDDLEMEDILLLEDGHCFKDNIINLCRNYKTNNNKGFQLESGSFDTLIKLSKEGLGMTLLPYLHTLDLNEKDKTLLKEFKTPKPAREISLIYHKTQLKIQLIEALKNTIDGVVRGAISFSDVEIVSPLKK
;
A
#
# COMPACT_ATOMS: atom_id res chain seq x y z
N LYS A 1 10.92 -2.79 -15.91
CA LYS A 1 11.70 -2.31 -17.05
C LYS A 1 13.20 -2.19 -16.68
N LYS A 2 13.62 -1.29 -15.75
CA LYS A 2 15.04 -1.07 -15.42
C LYS A 2 15.82 -2.35 -15.05
N ILE A 3 15.19 -3.31 -14.33
CA ILE A 3 15.80 -4.60 -13.99
C ILE A 3 15.96 -5.47 -15.25
N LEU A 4 14.93 -5.51 -16.10
CA LEU A 4 14.96 -6.29 -17.35
C LEU A 4 16.00 -5.75 -18.35
N ASP A 5 16.25 -4.45 -18.32
CA ASP A 5 17.23 -3.77 -19.17
C ASP A 5 18.65 -3.80 -18.55
N ASN A 6 18.86 -4.52 -17.44
CA ASN A 6 20.12 -4.59 -16.65
C ASN A 6 20.64 -3.22 -16.16
N ASN A 7 19.76 -2.23 -16.05
CA ASN A 7 20.09 -0.89 -15.52
C ASN A 7 19.89 -0.80 -14.00
N LEU A 8 19.38 -1.86 -13.38
CA LEU A 8 19.18 -1.98 -11.95
C LEU A 8 19.34 -3.45 -11.53
N ASP A 9 20.17 -3.71 -10.53
CA ASP A 9 20.44 -5.07 -10.06
C ASP A 9 19.28 -5.68 -9.26
N ALA A 10 18.62 -4.86 -8.44
CA ALA A 10 17.46 -5.25 -7.64
C ALA A 10 16.57 -4.03 -7.34
N GLY A 11 15.36 -4.27 -6.82
CA GLY A 11 14.44 -3.23 -6.39
C GLY A 11 13.46 -3.75 -5.36
N LEU A 12 12.75 -2.85 -4.70
CA LEU A 12 11.61 -3.17 -3.84
C LEU A 12 10.31 -2.93 -4.62
N ALA A 13 9.39 -3.87 -4.53
CA ALA A 13 8.08 -3.75 -5.17
C ALA A 13 6.99 -4.47 -4.37
N ALA A 14 5.77 -4.00 -4.54
CA ALA A 14 4.61 -4.78 -4.15
C ALA A 14 4.44 -5.95 -5.13
N THR A 15 4.23 -7.15 -4.62
CA THR A 15 4.12 -8.40 -5.39
C THR A 15 2.75 -9.05 -5.20
N PRO A 16 2.30 -9.97 -6.08
CA PRO A 16 3.01 -10.51 -7.25
C PRO A 16 3.09 -9.54 -8.43
N LEU A 17 4.11 -9.70 -9.31
CA LEU A 17 4.27 -8.93 -10.56
C LEU A 17 3.90 -9.73 -11.81
N GLU A 18 3.77 -11.05 -11.70
CA GLU A 18 3.50 -11.99 -12.81
C GLU A 18 4.45 -11.84 -14.00
N ASN A 19 5.74 -11.66 -13.73
CA ASN A 19 6.77 -11.55 -14.74
C ASN A 19 7.75 -12.71 -14.68
N GLU A 20 7.81 -13.51 -15.73
CA GLU A 20 8.62 -14.72 -15.79
C GLU A 20 10.13 -14.50 -15.68
N PHE A 21 10.64 -13.30 -15.99
CA PHE A 21 12.07 -12.95 -15.92
C PHE A 21 12.46 -12.37 -14.54
N ILE A 22 11.49 -12.05 -13.70
CA ILE A 22 11.73 -11.48 -12.37
C ILE A 22 11.62 -12.58 -11.31
N LYS A 23 12.58 -12.62 -10.42
CA LYS A 23 12.49 -13.36 -9.17
C LYS A 23 12.01 -12.43 -8.07
N GLU A 24 11.02 -12.89 -7.35
CA GLU A 24 10.43 -12.22 -6.20
C GLU A 24 10.89 -12.93 -4.93
N SER A 25 11.41 -12.18 -3.98
CA SER A 25 11.84 -12.68 -2.67
C SER A 25 11.11 -11.89 -1.60
N PRO A 26 10.04 -12.44 -1.00
CA PRO A 26 9.24 -11.78 0.01
C PRO A 26 10.10 -11.29 1.19
N LEU A 27 9.80 -10.07 1.63
CA LEU A 27 10.43 -9.41 2.77
C LEU A 27 9.44 -9.29 3.94
N TYR A 28 8.31 -8.62 3.71
CA TYR A 28 7.31 -8.37 4.75
C TYR A 28 5.93 -8.10 4.15
N TYR A 29 4.94 -8.24 5.01
CA TYR A 29 3.56 -7.86 4.72
C TYR A 29 3.26 -6.53 5.38
N GLU A 30 2.82 -5.55 4.58
CA GLU A 30 2.52 -4.20 5.03
C GLU A 30 1.02 -3.94 5.03
N PRO A 31 0.37 -3.84 6.21
CA PRO A 31 -1.05 -3.55 6.29
C PRO A 31 -1.40 -2.18 5.75
N PHE A 32 -2.63 -2.05 5.24
CA PHE A 32 -3.26 -0.77 4.97
C PHE A 32 -3.83 -0.19 6.27
N VAL A 33 -3.77 1.13 6.38
CA VAL A 33 -4.36 1.90 7.49
C VAL A 33 -5.22 3.01 6.89
N GLY A 34 -6.45 3.15 7.35
CA GLY A 34 -7.32 4.27 6.96
C GLY A 34 -6.91 5.56 7.66
N LEU A 35 -6.91 6.68 6.95
CA LEU A 35 -6.84 8.02 7.54
C LEU A 35 -8.17 8.71 7.28
N THR A 36 -8.94 8.92 8.35
CA THR A 36 -10.32 9.42 8.31
C THR A 36 -10.42 10.78 8.99
N PRO A 37 -10.81 11.85 8.29
CA PRO A 37 -11.00 13.16 8.92
C PRO A 37 -12.20 13.14 9.89
N HIS A 38 -12.28 14.14 10.75
CA HIS A 38 -13.30 14.23 11.82
C HIS A 38 -14.74 14.19 11.29
N GLU A 39 -14.98 14.76 10.12
CA GLU A 39 -16.28 14.86 9.48
C GLU A 39 -16.69 13.58 8.73
N HIS A 40 -15.75 12.66 8.55
CA HIS A 40 -15.99 11.45 7.77
C HIS A 40 -16.88 10.46 8.52
N ARG A 41 -17.79 9.78 7.82
CA ARG A 41 -18.74 8.79 8.40
C ARG A 41 -18.05 7.67 9.21
N LEU A 42 -16.83 7.30 8.84
CA LEU A 42 -16.05 6.25 9.52
C LEU A 42 -15.25 6.77 10.72
N TYR A 43 -15.19 8.08 10.96
CA TYR A 43 -14.38 8.65 12.03
C TYR A 43 -14.71 8.08 13.42
N LYS A 44 -16.01 7.85 13.70
CA LYS A 44 -16.47 7.33 14.99
C LYS A 44 -16.24 5.83 15.20
N LYS A 45 -15.87 5.10 14.15
CA LYS A 45 -15.50 3.69 14.27
C LYS A 45 -14.12 3.55 14.92
N ASN A 46 -13.96 2.56 15.79
CA ASN A 46 -12.65 2.20 16.34
C ASN A 46 -11.80 1.45 15.32
N GLN A 47 -12.43 0.58 14.54
CA GLN A 47 -11.82 -0.19 13.44
C GLN A 47 -12.75 -0.17 12.24
N ILE A 48 -12.15 -0.26 11.05
CA ILE A 48 -12.88 -0.30 9.78
C ILE A 48 -12.81 -1.71 9.17
N GLU A 49 -13.76 -2.00 8.30
CA GLU A 49 -13.83 -3.24 7.51
C GLU A 49 -13.70 -2.89 6.03
N ILE A 50 -13.35 -3.89 5.20
CA ILE A 50 -13.25 -3.71 3.75
C ILE A 50 -14.60 -3.24 3.17
N ASP A 51 -15.70 -3.78 3.70
CA ASP A 51 -17.06 -3.45 3.25
C ASP A 51 -17.51 -2.03 3.63
N ASP A 52 -16.76 -1.34 4.50
CA ASP A 52 -16.98 0.07 4.82
C ASP A 52 -16.44 1.03 3.76
N LEU A 53 -15.57 0.55 2.87
CA LEU A 53 -14.90 1.38 1.88
C LEU A 53 -15.83 1.71 0.70
N GLU A 54 -15.99 2.98 0.42
CA GLU A 54 -16.71 3.51 -0.74
C GLU A 54 -15.74 4.33 -1.58
N MET A 55 -15.60 3.98 -2.87
CA MET A 55 -14.62 4.63 -3.76
C MET A 55 -14.86 6.13 -3.95
N GLU A 56 -16.12 6.56 -3.77
CA GLU A 56 -16.52 7.94 -3.94
C GLU A 56 -15.94 8.88 -2.87
N ASP A 57 -15.59 8.34 -1.70
CA ASP A 57 -15.03 9.11 -0.59
C ASP A 57 -13.54 8.82 -0.32
N ILE A 58 -12.89 8.02 -1.21
CA ILE A 58 -11.47 7.69 -1.10
C ILE A 58 -10.61 8.55 -2.03
N LEU A 59 -9.66 9.27 -1.43
CA LEU A 59 -8.61 9.98 -2.16
C LEU A 59 -7.53 8.99 -2.59
N LEU A 60 -7.15 8.98 -3.87
CA LEU A 60 -6.22 8.03 -4.46
C LEU A 60 -4.89 8.67 -4.90
N LEU A 61 -3.86 7.84 -5.01
CA LEU A 61 -2.67 8.20 -5.77
C LEU A 61 -2.97 8.22 -7.27
N GLU A 62 -2.16 8.99 -8.03
CA GLU A 62 -2.21 9.04 -9.49
C GLU A 62 -1.92 7.67 -10.13
N ASP A 63 -2.28 7.56 -11.41
CA ASP A 63 -1.98 6.37 -12.20
C ASP A 63 -0.48 6.04 -12.24
N GLY A 64 -0.19 4.74 -12.25
CA GLY A 64 1.20 4.22 -12.24
C GLY A 64 1.73 3.90 -10.85
N HIS A 65 1.00 4.21 -9.79
CA HIS A 65 1.31 3.76 -8.44
C HIS A 65 0.61 2.42 -8.15
N CYS A 66 1.39 1.35 -7.95
CA CYS A 66 0.86 0.01 -7.60
C CYS A 66 -0.04 0.04 -6.34
N PHE A 67 0.15 1.02 -5.46
CA PHE A 67 -0.70 1.22 -4.29
C PHE A 67 -2.14 1.60 -4.66
N LYS A 68 -2.35 2.38 -5.72
CA LYS A 68 -3.69 2.67 -6.25
C LYS A 68 -4.39 1.39 -6.71
N ASP A 69 -3.69 0.55 -7.45
CA ASP A 69 -4.25 -0.74 -7.92
C ASP A 69 -4.61 -1.66 -6.73
N ASN A 70 -3.80 -1.68 -5.67
CA ASN A 70 -4.16 -2.39 -4.43
C ASN A 70 -5.48 -1.87 -3.83
N ILE A 71 -5.66 -0.54 -3.72
CA ILE A 71 -6.88 0.04 -3.14
C ILE A 71 -8.11 -0.29 -4.01
N ILE A 72 -8.00 -0.17 -5.32
CA ILE A 72 -9.08 -0.52 -6.25
C ILE A 72 -9.47 -2.00 -6.10
N ASN A 73 -8.48 -2.89 -5.98
CA ASN A 73 -8.73 -4.32 -5.78
C ASN A 73 -9.32 -4.63 -4.40
N LEU A 74 -9.01 -3.83 -3.40
CA LEU A 74 -9.57 -3.95 -2.05
C LEU A 74 -11.06 -3.58 -2.02
N CYS A 75 -11.46 -2.57 -2.77
CA CYS A 75 -12.85 -2.11 -2.84
C CYS A 75 -13.68 -3.02 -3.74
N ARG A 76 -14.18 -4.14 -3.21
CA ARG A 76 -14.91 -5.20 -3.95
C ARG A 76 -16.16 -4.71 -4.68
N ASN A 77 -16.75 -3.60 -4.24
CA ASN A 77 -17.97 -3.02 -4.83
C ASN A 77 -17.68 -1.95 -5.89
N TYR A 78 -16.42 -1.82 -6.31
CA TYR A 78 -16.07 -0.92 -7.40
C TYR A 78 -16.66 -1.45 -8.72
N LYS A 79 -17.95 -1.21 -8.92
CA LYS A 79 -18.55 -1.28 -10.26
C LYS A 79 -18.03 -0.06 -11.00
N THR A 80 -17.43 -0.28 -12.15
CA THR A 80 -17.13 0.74 -13.15
C THR A 80 -18.45 1.35 -13.68
N ASN A 81 -19.22 1.98 -12.79
CA ASN A 81 -20.25 2.89 -13.21
C ASN A 81 -19.51 4.11 -13.78
N ASN A 82 -19.73 4.37 -15.06
CA ASN A 82 -19.22 5.51 -15.81
C ASN A 82 -19.69 6.89 -15.26
N ASN A 83 -20.19 6.95 -14.06
CA ASN A 83 -20.39 8.17 -13.31
C ASN A 83 -19.03 8.59 -12.75
N LYS A 84 -18.33 9.39 -13.55
CA LYS A 84 -17.15 10.15 -13.15
C LYS A 84 -17.55 11.14 -12.04
N GLY A 85 -17.71 10.67 -10.82
CA GLY A 85 -17.56 11.51 -9.65
C GLY A 85 -16.17 12.15 -9.71
N PHE A 86 -16.03 13.37 -9.25
CA PHE A 86 -14.75 14.07 -9.22
C PHE A 86 -13.83 13.30 -8.26
N GLN A 87 -12.92 12.48 -8.82
CA GLN A 87 -11.97 11.70 -8.05
C GLN A 87 -10.68 12.53 -7.92
N LEU A 88 -10.37 12.94 -6.69
CA LEU A 88 -9.13 13.63 -6.38
C LEU A 88 -7.98 12.62 -6.36
N GLU A 89 -7.00 12.85 -7.21
CA GLU A 89 -5.77 12.08 -7.27
C GLU A 89 -4.55 12.97 -6.95
N SER A 90 -3.52 12.37 -6.39
CA SER A 90 -2.28 13.07 -6.05
C SER A 90 -1.06 12.19 -6.25
N GLY A 91 0.05 12.80 -6.64
CA GLY A 91 1.34 12.13 -6.79
C GLY A 91 2.04 11.75 -5.48
N SER A 92 1.50 12.12 -4.30
CA SER A 92 2.14 11.82 -3.01
C SER A 92 1.16 11.59 -1.87
N PHE A 93 1.57 10.73 -0.93
CA PHE A 93 0.83 10.50 0.32
C PHE A 93 0.70 11.76 1.17
N ASP A 94 1.73 12.61 1.23
CA ASP A 94 1.69 13.85 2.01
C ASP A 94 0.59 14.79 1.55
N THR A 95 0.37 14.86 0.24
CA THR A 95 -0.73 15.66 -0.32
C THR A 95 -2.09 15.00 0.00
N LEU A 96 -2.21 13.68 -0.14
CA LEU A 96 -3.45 12.98 0.23
C LEU A 96 -3.81 13.18 1.71
N ILE A 97 -2.83 13.12 2.61
CA ILE A 97 -3.02 13.38 4.04
C ILE A 97 -3.55 14.80 4.26
N LYS A 98 -2.97 15.80 3.60
CA LYS A 98 -3.43 17.20 3.72
C LYS A 98 -4.85 17.36 3.20
N LEU A 99 -5.17 16.82 2.02
CA LEU A 99 -6.51 16.88 1.44
C LEU A 99 -7.54 16.18 2.32
N SER A 100 -7.20 15.02 2.88
CA SER A 100 -8.07 14.32 3.81
C SER A 100 -8.33 15.13 5.06
N LYS A 101 -7.32 15.78 5.65
CA LYS A 101 -7.47 16.66 6.83
C LYS A 101 -8.37 17.87 6.58
N GLU A 102 -8.44 18.34 5.34
CA GLU A 102 -9.38 19.40 4.91
C GLU A 102 -10.81 18.88 4.65
N GLY A 103 -11.08 17.59 4.93
CA GLY A 103 -12.42 17.01 4.82
C GLY A 103 -12.82 16.58 3.40
N LEU A 104 -11.88 16.51 2.45
CA LEU A 104 -12.18 16.17 1.05
C LEU A 104 -12.42 14.67 0.82
N GLY A 105 -12.24 13.83 1.85
CA GLY A 105 -12.42 12.40 1.81
C GLY A 105 -11.45 11.68 2.75
N MET A 106 -11.55 10.36 2.83
CA MET A 106 -10.57 9.52 3.51
C MET A 106 -9.44 9.10 2.55
N THR A 107 -8.35 8.59 3.07
CA THR A 107 -7.36 7.89 2.25
C THR A 107 -6.86 6.64 2.97
N LEU A 108 -6.24 5.73 2.21
CA LEU A 108 -5.52 4.60 2.78
C LEU A 108 -4.01 4.88 2.69
N LEU A 109 -3.30 4.49 3.72
CA LEU A 109 -1.85 4.64 3.83
C LEU A 109 -1.20 3.28 4.06
N PRO A 110 0.03 3.05 3.56
CA PRO A 110 0.82 1.92 4.00
C PRO A 110 1.26 2.13 5.45
N TYR A 111 1.29 1.07 6.25
CA TYR A 111 1.57 1.16 7.69
C TYR A 111 2.88 1.90 7.99
N LEU A 112 3.97 1.61 7.29
CA LEU A 112 5.26 2.29 7.53
C LEU A 112 5.17 3.81 7.37
N HIS A 113 4.34 4.30 6.44
CA HIS A 113 4.15 5.74 6.26
C HIS A 113 3.46 6.39 7.46
N THR A 114 2.66 5.64 8.22
CA THR A 114 1.95 6.16 9.40
C THR A 114 2.86 6.37 10.60
N LEU A 115 4.04 5.75 10.63
CA LEU A 115 5.00 5.86 11.74
C LEU A 115 5.57 7.27 11.87
N ASP A 116 5.75 7.97 10.75
CA ASP A 116 6.31 9.32 10.67
C ASP A 116 5.27 10.44 10.92
N LEU A 117 3.99 10.08 11.08
CA LEU A 117 2.94 11.05 11.37
C LEU A 117 3.08 11.62 12.79
N ASN A 118 2.77 12.91 12.94
CA ASN A 118 2.69 13.52 14.26
C ASN A 118 1.51 12.96 15.08
N GLU A 119 1.55 13.09 16.39
CA GLU A 119 0.56 12.51 17.31
C GLU A 119 -0.88 12.99 17.03
N LYS A 120 -1.06 14.23 16.55
CA LYS A 120 -2.38 14.74 16.17
C LYS A 120 -2.94 14.00 14.95
N ASP A 121 -2.12 13.78 13.93
CA ASP A 121 -2.54 13.07 12.71
C ASP A 121 -2.77 11.57 12.97
N LYS A 122 -2.03 10.98 13.91
CA LYS A 122 -2.24 9.58 14.35
C LYS A 122 -3.63 9.36 14.96
N THR A 123 -4.28 10.38 15.53
CA THR A 123 -5.65 10.23 16.05
C THR A 123 -6.69 10.00 14.95
N LEU A 124 -6.36 10.34 13.70
CA LEU A 124 -7.22 10.13 12.54
C LEU A 124 -7.07 8.73 11.91
N LEU A 125 -6.07 7.97 12.37
CA LEU A 125 -5.81 6.63 11.85
C LEU A 125 -6.86 5.64 12.32
N LYS A 126 -7.26 4.74 11.41
CA LYS A 126 -8.17 3.63 11.66
C LYS A 126 -7.55 2.35 11.17
N GLU A 127 -7.36 1.41 12.06
CA GLU A 127 -6.93 0.07 11.69
C GLU A 127 -8.09 -0.74 11.12
N PHE A 128 -7.78 -1.67 10.22
CA PHE A 128 -8.75 -2.66 9.79
C PHE A 128 -8.93 -3.77 10.84
N LYS A 129 -10.14 -4.35 10.87
CA LYS A 129 -10.37 -5.60 11.60
C LYS A 129 -9.53 -6.73 11.02
N THR A 130 -9.25 -7.70 11.85
CA THR A 130 -8.48 -8.91 11.49
C THR A 130 -9.36 -9.89 10.69
N PRO A 131 -8.84 -10.50 9.59
CA PRO A 131 -7.49 -10.33 9.05
C PRO A 131 -7.31 -8.96 8.38
N LYS A 132 -6.22 -8.26 8.71
CA LYS A 132 -5.95 -6.93 8.15
C LYS A 132 -5.56 -7.04 6.68
N PRO A 133 -6.18 -6.27 5.77
CA PRO A 133 -5.72 -6.23 4.38
C PRO A 133 -4.29 -5.67 4.34
N ALA A 134 -3.42 -6.34 3.60
CA ALA A 134 -2.01 -6.00 3.48
C ALA A 134 -1.49 -6.23 2.06
N ARG A 135 -0.40 -5.58 1.72
CA ARG A 135 0.38 -5.88 0.52
C ARG A 135 1.65 -6.63 0.87
N GLU A 136 2.07 -7.54 0.02
CA GLU A 136 3.38 -8.15 0.12
C GLU A 136 4.43 -7.22 -0.51
N ILE A 137 5.49 -6.94 0.21
CA ILE A 137 6.66 -6.23 -0.30
C ILE A 137 7.79 -7.22 -0.47
N SER A 138 8.33 -7.28 -1.67
CA SER A 138 9.40 -8.20 -2.05
C SER A 138 10.62 -7.46 -2.58
N LEU A 139 11.77 -8.05 -2.37
CA LEU A 139 12.99 -7.75 -3.11
C LEU A 139 12.90 -8.46 -4.46
N ILE A 140 12.94 -7.70 -5.54
CA ILE A 140 12.82 -8.21 -6.91
C ILE A 140 14.11 -8.02 -7.66
N TYR A 141 14.48 -9.02 -8.48
CA TYR A 141 15.67 -8.99 -9.31
C TYR A 141 15.55 -9.91 -10.52
N HIS A 142 16.39 -9.75 -11.52
CA HIS A 142 16.38 -10.61 -12.70
C HIS A 142 16.77 -12.06 -12.35
N LYS A 143 16.08 -13.06 -12.90
CA LYS A 143 16.36 -14.48 -12.61
C LYS A 143 17.80 -14.91 -12.89
N THR A 144 18.45 -14.26 -13.85
CA THR A 144 19.86 -14.52 -14.22
C THR A 144 20.86 -13.62 -13.51
N GLN A 145 20.43 -12.90 -12.45
CA GLN A 145 21.32 -12.01 -11.70
C GLN A 145 22.47 -12.80 -11.06
N LEU A 146 23.69 -12.34 -11.29
CA LEU A 146 24.91 -13.00 -10.79
C LEU A 146 25.32 -12.53 -9.38
N LYS A 147 24.86 -11.34 -8.95
CA LYS A 147 25.23 -10.74 -7.66
C LYS A 147 24.36 -11.26 -6.50
N ILE A 148 24.09 -12.57 -6.46
CA ILE A 148 23.13 -13.17 -5.50
C ILE A 148 23.57 -12.93 -4.05
N GLN A 149 24.87 -13.04 -3.73
CA GLN A 149 25.37 -12.80 -2.37
C GLN A 149 25.08 -11.36 -1.89
N LEU A 150 25.21 -10.37 -2.79
CA LEU A 150 24.88 -8.98 -2.47
C LEU A 150 23.38 -8.79 -2.26
N ILE A 151 22.55 -9.46 -3.08
CA ILE A 151 21.08 -9.44 -2.94
C ILE A 151 20.66 -10.06 -1.61
N GLU A 152 21.24 -11.19 -1.23
CA GLU A 152 20.95 -11.82 0.06
C GLU A 152 21.41 -10.96 1.25
N ALA A 153 22.57 -10.34 1.16
CA ALA A 153 23.04 -9.40 2.18
C ALA A 153 22.09 -8.19 2.31
N LEU A 154 21.64 -7.63 1.19
CA LEU A 154 20.64 -6.55 1.17
C LEU A 154 19.32 -7.01 1.80
N LYS A 155 18.83 -8.20 1.43
CA LYS A 155 17.63 -8.78 2.01
C LYS A 155 17.72 -8.88 3.53
N ASN A 156 18.81 -9.49 4.03
CA ASN A 156 19.02 -9.67 5.48
C ASN A 156 19.10 -8.33 6.22
N THR A 157 19.69 -7.31 5.59
CA THR A 157 19.75 -5.95 6.15
C THR A 157 18.34 -5.34 6.25
N ILE A 158 17.54 -5.43 5.18
CA ILE A 158 16.17 -4.91 5.16
C ILE A 158 15.32 -5.65 6.19
N ASP A 159 15.37 -6.98 6.23
CA ASP A 159 14.67 -7.80 7.22
C ASP A 159 15.02 -7.39 8.66
N GLY A 160 16.30 -7.11 8.92
CA GLY A 160 16.75 -6.66 10.24
C GLY A 160 16.17 -5.30 10.65
N VAL A 161 16.08 -4.36 9.70
CA VAL A 161 15.52 -3.03 9.94
C VAL A 161 13.99 -3.11 10.11
N VAL A 162 13.32 -3.85 9.24
CA VAL A 162 11.85 -3.88 9.18
C VAL A 162 11.23 -4.67 10.33
N ARG A 163 11.89 -5.75 10.81
CA ARG A 163 11.37 -6.57 11.93
C ARG A 163 11.08 -5.79 13.20
N GLY A 164 11.78 -4.69 13.43
CA GLY A 164 11.50 -3.79 14.56
C GLY A 164 10.25 -2.93 14.39
N ALA A 165 9.82 -2.73 13.14
CA ALA A 165 8.70 -1.85 12.82
C ALA A 165 7.44 -2.64 12.38
N ILE A 166 7.60 -3.79 11.74
CA ILE A 166 6.49 -4.61 11.22
C ILE A 166 6.65 -6.06 11.68
N SER A 167 5.64 -6.56 12.42
CA SER A 167 5.50 -7.97 12.78
C SER A 167 4.02 -8.34 12.73
N PHE A 168 3.47 -8.45 11.54
CA PHE A 168 2.07 -8.83 11.34
C PHE A 168 1.98 -10.25 10.78
N SER A 169 1.30 -11.14 11.50
CA SER A 169 1.09 -12.55 11.12
C SER A 169 -0.34 -12.83 10.61
N ASP A 170 -1.29 -11.95 10.94
CA ASP A 170 -2.71 -12.17 10.66
C ASP A 170 -3.22 -11.12 9.67
N VAL A 171 -2.85 -11.34 8.40
CA VAL A 171 -3.11 -10.40 7.30
C VAL A 171 -3.72 -11.12 6.09
N GLU A 172 -4.57 -10.43 5.35
CA GLU A 172 -5.10 -10.82 4.03
C GLU A 172 -4.35 -10.08 2.94
N ILE A 173 -3.69 -10.81 2.03
CA ILE A 173 -2.85 -10.19 1.00
C ILE A 173 -3.71 -9.69 -0.17
N VAL A 174 -3.54 -8.40 -0.48
CA VAL A 174 -4.19 -7.73 -1.61
C VAL A 174 -3.20 -7.60 -2.77
N SER A 175 -3.50 -8.26 -3.89
CA SER A 175 -2.66 -8.21 -5.09
C SER A 175 -2.67 -6.82 -5.73
N PRO A 176 -1.51 -6.34 -6.24
CA PRO A 176 -1.44 -5.12 -7.05
C PRO A 176 -1.86 -5.33 -8.51
N LEU A 177 -2.12 -6.58 -8.93
CA LEU A 177 -2.48 -6.88 -10.32
C LEU A 177 -3.93 -6.45 -10.59
N LYS A 178 -4.13 -5.81 -11.74
CA LYS A 178 -5.49 -5.47 -12.21
C LYS A 178 -6.27 -6.77 -12.49
N LYS A 179 -7.45 -6.87 -11.88
CA LYS A 179 -8.40 -7.95 -12.14
C LYS A 179 -9.26 -7.61 -13.36
#